data_886df47131bae49ea50c792e0d530b04
#
_entry.id   886df47131bae49ea50c792e0d530b04
#
_cell.length_a   1.000
_cell.length_b   1.000
_cell.length_c   1.000
_cell.angle_alpha   90.00
_cell.angle_beta   90.00
_cell.angle_gamma   90.00
#
_symmetry.space_group_name_H-M   'P 1'
#
loop_
_entity.id
_entity.type
_entity.pdbx_description
1 polymer ?
#
loop_
_entity_poly.entity_id
_entity_poly.type
_entity_poly.pdbx_seq_one_letter_code
_entity_poly.pdbx_strand_id
1 'polypeptide(L)'
;MPSIVDSTLHNVRALLKSIYGNNAPNVNQVDSSFIITRGSAAVNVSVHELNEKECVVQALAYVVKGARISPELLAKLLHLNNTFPFGAFGLLSDDTITYSHRVAGANLDKNELELAIN
;
A
#
# COMPACT_ATOMS: atom_id res chain seq x y z
N MET A 1 -23.78 11.93 -5.06
CA MET A 1 -23.35 10.55 -4.83
C MET A 1 -21.84 10.51 -4.62
N PRO A 2 -21.35 9.85 -3.58
CA PRO A 2 -19.91 9.71 -3.41
C PRO A 2 -19.32 8.88 -4.56
N SER A 3 -18.11 9.22 -4.96
CA SER A 3 -17.39 8.47 -5.97
C SER A 3 -16.97 7.10 -5.42
N ILE A 4 -16.54 6.21 -6.31
CA ILE A 4 -15.99 4.91 -5.87
C ILE A 4 -14.76 5.10 -4.98
N VAL A 5 -13.98 6.14 -5.23
CA VAL A 5 -12.83 6.47 -4.37
C VAL A 5 -13.30 6.90 -2.99
N ASP A 6 -14.29 7.78 -2.90
CA ASP A 6 -14.81 8.24 -1.60
C ASP A 6 -15.41 7.10 -0.79
N SER A 7 -16.19 6.23 -1.44
CA SER A 7 -16.77 5.05 -0.79
C SER A 7 -15.69 4.11 -0.28
N THR A 8 -14.66 3.89 -1.08
CA THR A 8 -13.54 3.02 -0.71
C THR A 8 -12.71 3.63 0.41
N LEU A 9 -12.46 4.95 0.38
CA LEU A 9 -11.77 5.63 1.47
C LEU A 9 -12.52 5.48 2.79
N HIS A 10 -13.84 5.61 2.75
CA HIS A 10 -14.67 5.41 3.93
C HIS A 10 -14.53 3.98 4.46
N ASN A 11 -14.57 3.00 3.58
CA ASN A 11 -14.41 1.59 3.93
C ASN A 11 -13.02 1.31 4.49
N VAL A 12 -11.97 1.83 3.85
CA VAL A 12 -10.60 1.66 4.30
C VAL A 12 -10.42 2.24 5.71
N ARG A 13 -10.97 3.43 5.94
CA ARG A 13 -10.91 4.04 7.28
C ARG A 13 -11.57 3.16 8.33
N ALA A 14 -12.75 2.61 8.02
CA ALA A 14 -13.46 1.73 8.94
C ALA A 14 -12.68 0.44 9.19
N LEU A 15 -12.08 -0.14 8.15
CA LEU A 15 -11.27 -1.34 8.26
C LEU A 15 -9.99 -1.10 9.07
N LEU A 16 -9.34 0.04 8.88
CA LEU A 16 -8.15 0.39 9.65
C LEU A 16 -8.48 0.55 11.13
N LYS A 17 -9.63 1.14 11.45
CA LYS A 17 -10.10 1.21 12.83
C LYS A 17 -10.33 -0.17 13.41
N SER A 18 -10.86 -1.10 12.62
CA SER A 18 -11.08 -2.48 13.04
C SER A 18 -9.76 -3.22 13.29
N ILE A 19 -8.76 -2.96 12.46
CA ILE A 19 -7.44 -3.63 12.58
C ILE A 19 -6.64 -3.08 13.75
N TYR A 20 -6.58 -1.76 13.89
CA TYR A 20 -5.70 -1.09 14.87
C TYR A 20 -6.43 -0.61 16.12
N GLY A 21 -7.76 -0.61 16.10
CA GLY A 21 -8.58 -0.21 17.25
C GLY A 21 -8.30 1.23 17.67
N ASN A 22 -8.11 1.40 18.97
CA ASN A 22 -7.85 2.72 19.56
C ASN A 22 -6.40 3.18 19.42
N ASN A 23 -5.57 2.44 18.69
CA ASN A 23 -4.20 2.84 18.37
C ASN A 23 -4.17 3.82 17.19
N ALA A 24 -5.19 4.65 17.11
CA ALA A 24 -5.37 5.67 16.08
C ALA A 24 -4.17 6.60 15.86
N PRO A 25 -3.30 6.89 16.87
CA PRO A 25 -2.13 7.74 16.61
C PRO A 25 -1.16 7.21 15.58
N ASN A 26 -1.24 5.91 15.27
CA ASN A 26 -0.37 5.29 14.26
C ASN A 26 -0.92 5.40 12.83
N VAL A 27 -2.11 5.98 12.67
CA VAL A 27 -2.78 6.08 11.39
C VAL A 27 -3.12 7.55 11.13
N ASN A 28 -2.50 8.15 10.12
CA ASN A 28 -2.76 9.52 9.70
C ASN A 28 -3.32 9.52 8.29
N GLN A 29 -4.43 10.22 8.08
CA GLN A 29 -5.01 10.39 6.75
C GLN A 29 -4.52 11.69 6.13
N VAL A 30 -4.03 11.60 4.89
CA VAL A 30 -3.64 12.76 4.08
C VAL A 30 -4.28 12.58 2.70
N ASP A 31 -5.23 13.45 2.35
CA ASP A 31 -5.99 13.38 1.09
C ASP A 31 -6.61 11.99 0.88
N SER A 32 -6.24 11.29 -0.19
CA SER A 32 -6.77 9.95 -0.50
C SER A 32 -5.83 8.84 -0.04
N SER A 33 -5.02 9.10 0.98
CA SER A 33 -4.08 8.09 1.49
C SER A 33 -4.03 8.11 3.02
N PHE A 34 -3.56 7.00 3.57
CA PHE A 34 -3.35 6.83 5.00
C PHE A 34 -1.89 6.42 5.22
N ILE A 35 -1.25 7.04 6.19
CA ILE A 35 0.12 6.69 6.55
C ILE A 35 0.06 5.91 7.87
N ILE A 36 0.53 4.68 7.84
CA ILE A 36 0.53 3.78 9.00
C ILE A 36 1.96 3.57 9.43
N THR A 37 2.26 3.99 10.65
CA THR A 37 3.61 3.85 11.20
C THR A 37 3.69 2.60 12.08
N ARG A 38 4.68 1.74 11.81
CA ARG A 38 4.96 0.54 12.59
C ARG A 38 6.45 0.52 12.92
N GLY A 39 6.78 0.89 14.16
CA GLY A 39 8.18 1.05 14.58
C GLY A 39 8.85 2.13 13.74
N SER A 40 9.95 1.80 13.07
CA SER A 40 10.67 2.72 12.19
C SER A 40 10.17 2.68 10.75
N ALA A 41 9.22 1.79 10.44
CA ALA A 41 8.69 1.64 9.09
C ALA A 41 7.36 2.38 8.95
N ALA A 42 7.11 2.89 7.74
CA ALA A 42 5.85 3.53 7.39
C ALA A 42 5.29 2.88 6.14
N VAL A 43 3.99 2.58 6.17
CA VAL A 43 3.27 2.04 5.02
C VAL A 43 2.25 3.08 4.59
N ASN A 44 2.27 3.43 3.30
CA ASN A 44 1.32 4.35 2.72
C ASN A 44 0.21 3.54 2.04
N VAL A 45 -1.01 3.66 2.55
CA VAL A 45 -2.20 3.03 1.95
C VAL A 45 -2.94 4.10 1.18
N SER A 46 -3.02 3.95 -0.13
CA SER A 46 -3.65 4.94 -1.00
C SER A 46 -4.75 4.29 -1.83
N VAL A 47 -5.70 5.13 -2.27
CA VAL A 47 -6.82 4.70 -3.10
C VAL A 47 -6.76 5.48 -4.40
N HIS A 48 -6.74 4.76 -5.53
CA HIS A 48 -6.65 5.34 -6.86
C HIS A 48 -7.82 4.87 -7.71
N GLU A 49 -8.43 5.80 -8.45
CA GLU A 49 -9.50 5.46 -9.35
C GLU A 49 -8.97 4.68 -10.55
N LEU A 50 -9.59 3.54 -10.85
CA LEU A 50 -9.30 2.76 -12.05
C LEU A 50 -10.34 3.05 -13.14
N ASN A 51 -11.63 3.03 -12.76
CA ASN A 51 -12.75 3.39 -13.62
C ASN A 51 -13.95 3.72 -12.74
N GLU A 52 -15.13 3.93 -13.34
CA GLU A 52 -16.32 4.33 -12.61
C GLU A 52 -16.79 3.29 -11.57
N LYS A 53 -16.42 2.03 -11.76
CA LYS A 53 -16.89 0.92 -10.92
C LYS A 53 -15.82 0.32 -10.04
N GLU A 54 -14.56 0.68 -10.25
CA GLU A 54 -13.46 0.06 -9.53
C GLU A 54 -12.36 1.05 -9.21
N CYS A 55 -11.71 0.82 -8.11
CA CYS A 55 -10.51 1.54 -7.70
C CYS A 55 -9.47 0.54 -7.21
N VAL A 56 -8.25 1.02 -7.05
CA VAL A 56 -7.13 0.22 -6.56
C VAL A 56 -6.72 0.74 -5.20
N VAL A 57 -6.63 -0.15 -4.22
CA VAL A 57 -6.06 0.15 -2.91
C VAL A 57 -4.63 -0.38 -2.91
N GLN A 58 -3.68 0.50 -2.68
CA GLN A 58 -2.25 0.17 -2.71
C GLN A 58 -1.64 0.41 -1.35
N ALA A 59 -0.99 -0.62 -0.81
CA ALA A 59 -0.11 -0.50 0.35
C ALA A 59 1.32 -0.46 -0.16
N LEU A 60 2.05 0.61 0.15
CA LEU A 60 3.39 0.84 -0.38
C LEU A 60 4.34 1.23 0.75
N ALA A 61 5.48 0.56 0.80
CA ALA A 61 6.57 0.89 1.70
C ALA A 61 7.80 1.30 0.91
N TYR A 62 8.48 2.35 1.38
CA TYR A 62 9.78 2.75 0.83
C TYR A 62 10.84 1.92 1.54
N VAL A 63 11.52 1.06 0.80
CA VAL A 63 12.50 0.12 1.38
C VAL A 63 13.86 0.75 1.51
N VAL A 64 14.39 1.31 0.42
CA VAL A 64 15.72 1.92 0.40
C VAL A 64 15.69 3.17 -0.46
N LYS A 65 16.17 4.28 0.10
CA LYS A 65 16.42 5.52 -0.64
C LYS A 65 17.91 5.67 -0.89
N GLY A 66 18.25 6.15 -2.08
CA GLY A 66 19.63 6.45 -2.40
C GLY A 66 20.53 5.23 -2.55
N ALA A 67 19.95 4.06 -2.77
CA ALA A 67 20.73 2.85 -3.00
C ALA A 67 21.46 2.94 -4.34
N ARG A 68 22.63 2.33 -4.39
CA ARG A 68 23.34 2.19 -5.65
C ARG A 68 22.68 1.10 -6.48
N ILE A 69 22.07 1.50 -7.58
CA ILE A 69 21.36 0.59 -8.46
C ILE A 69 22.34 -0.08 -9.41
N SER A 70 22.35 -1.40 -9.39
CA SER A 70 23.19 -2.21 -10.26
C SER A 70 22.35 -3.24 -10.98
N PRO A 71 22.80 -3.76 -12.14
CA PRO A 71 22.06 -4.84 -12.82
C PRO A 71 21.89 -6.07 -11.93
N GLU A 72 22.86 -6.39 -11.08
CA GLU A 72 22.77 -7.52 -10.16
C GLU A 72 21.68 -7.30 -9.12
N LEU A 73 21.56 -6.09 -8.57
CA LEU A 73 20.50 -5.74 -7.62
C LEU A 73 19.13 -5.86 -8.27
N LEU A 74 18.97 -5.31 -9.47
CA LEU A 74 17.70 -5.37 -10.19
C LEU A 74 17.29 -6.80 -10.49
N ALA A 75 18.23 -7.63 -10.94
CA ALA A 75 17.97 -9.04 -11.20
C ALA A 75 17.54 -9.76 -9.92
N LYS A 76 18.19 -9.48 -8.79
CA LYS A 76 17.85 -10.08 -7.50
C LYS A 76 16.42 -9.70 -7.08
N LEU A 77 16.06 -8.43 -7.23
CA LEU A 77 14.72 -7.97 -6.87
C LEU A 77 13.65 -8.64 -7.73
N LEU A 78 13.90 -8.79 -9.04
CA LEU A 78 12.98 -9.47 -9.93
C LEU A 78 12.83 -10.95 -9.57
N HIS A 79 13.92 -11.62 -9.20
CA HIS A 79 13.85 -13.00 -8.73
C HIS A 79 13.06 -13.13 -7.45
N LEU A 80 13.26 -12.20 -6.50
CA LEU A 80 12.52 -12.20 -5.24
C LEU A 80 11.02 -12.00 -5.48
N ASN A 81 10.64 -11.21 -6.48
CA ASN A 81 9.23 -11.00 -6.82
C ASN A 81 8.52 -12.31 -7.17
N ASN A 82 9.25 -13.29 -7.73
CA ASN A 82 8.68 -14.60 -8.03
C ASN A 82 8.43 -15.45 -6.79
N THR A 83 9.09 -15.15 -5.67
CA THR A 83 8.94 -15.96 -4.45
C THR A 83 7.89 -15.43 -3.51
N PHE A 84 7.52 -14.15 -3.61
CA PHE A 84 6.49 -13.58 -2.75
C PHE A 84 5.11 -13.83 -3.35
N PRO A 85 4.16 -14.36 -2.56
CA PRO A 85 2.80 -14.62 -3.06
C PRO A 85 2.02 -13.35 -3.34
N PHE A 86 2.31 -12.27 -2.61
CA PHE A 86 1.63 -10.99 -2.74
C PHE A 86 2.67 -9.88 -2.76
N GLY A 87 2.35 -8.77 -3.42
CA GLY A 87 3.22 -7.63 -3.48
C GLY A 87 4.43 -7.84 -4.38
N ALA A 88 5.16 -6.76 -4.59
CA ALA A 88 6.32 -6.77 -5.47
C ALA A 88 7.25 -5.60 -5.15
N PHE A 89 8.54 -5.82 -5.39
CA PHE A 89 9.50 -4.72 -5.40
C PHE A 89 9.33 -3.87 -6.65
N GLY A 90 9.52 -2.58 -6.49
CA GLY A 90 9.48 -1.62 -7.58
C GLY A 90 10.61 -0.63 -7.47
N LEU A 91 10.80 0.14 -8.53
CA LEU A 91 11.83 1.17 -8.59
C LEU A 91 11.18 2.46 -9.07
N LEU A 92 11.27 3.50 -8.25
CA LEU A 92 10.77 4.82 -8.61
C LEU A 92 11.75 5.55 -9.53
N SER A 93 11.30 6.63 -10.14
CA SER A 93 12.14 7.42 -11.04
C SER A 93 13.37 8.02 -10.36
N ASP A 94 13.33 8.17 -9.03
CA ASP A 94 14.46 8.67 -8.24
C ASP A 94 15.31 7.54 -7.66
N ASP A 95 15.16 6.31 -8.19
CA ASP A 95 15.88 5.11 -7.78
C ASP A 95 15.56 4.66 -6.34
N THR A 96 14.46 5.10 -5.78
CA THR A 96 13.97 4.57 -4.50
C THR A 96 13.38 3.18 -4.73
N ILE A 97 13.81 2.21 -3.94
CA ILE A 97 13.26 0.85 -3.99
C ILE A 97 12.03 0.80 -3.10
N THR A 98 10.94 0.29 -3.65
CA THR A 98 9.66 0.17 -2.95
C THR A 98 9.22 -1.27 -2.88
N TYR A 99 8.34 -1.58 -1.93
CA TYR A 99 7.60 -2.82 -1.89
C TYR A 99 6.12 -2.47 -1.80
N SER A 100 5.31 -2.98 -2.71
CA SER A 100 3.90 -2.60 -2.76
C SER A 100 2.99 -3.80 -3.00
N HIS A 101 1.76 -3.67 -2.52
CA HIS A 101 0.70 -4.65 -2.72
C HIS A 101 -0.55 -3.88 -3.15
N ARG A 102 -1.11 -4.26 -4.29
CA ARG A 102 -2.31 -3.63 -4.84
C ARG A 102 -3.45 -4.62 -4.84
N VAL A 103 -4.63 -4.16 -4.44
CA VAL A 103 -5.85 -4.97 -4.44
C VAL A 103 -7.00 -4.16 -5.00
N ALA A 104 -8.00 -4.86 -5.54
CA ALA A 104 -9.23 -4.23 -5.96
C ALA A 104 -9.95 -3.66 -4.73
N GLY A 105 -10.44 -2.42 -4.82
CA GLY A 105 -10.94 -1.70 -3.67
C GLY A 105 -12.45 -1.73 -3.48
N ALA A 106 -13.23 -2.02 -4.54
CA ALA A 106 -14.69 -1.87 -4.46
C ALA A 106 -15.33 -2.77 -3.40
N ASN A 107 -14.80 -3.97 -3.19
CA ASN A 107 -15.30 -4.94 -2.20
C ASN A 107 -14.20 -5.38 -1.23
N LEU A 108 -13.34 -4.45 -0.86
CA LEU A 108 -12.21 -4.76 0.02
C LEU A 108 -12.70 -5.19 1.40
N ASP A 109 -12.16 -6.30 1.92
CA ASP A 109 -12.45 -6.76 3.27
C ASP A 109 -11.22 -6.61 4.19
N LYS A 110 -11.47 -6.88 5.49
CA LYS A 110 -10.44 -6.72 6.52
C LYS A 110 -9.22 -7.61 6.27
N ASN A 111 -9.45 -8.86 5.87
CA ASN A 111 -8.35 -9.80 5.63
C ASN A 111 -7.46 -9.35 4.49
N GLU A 112 -8.06 -8.86 3.40
CA GLU A 112 -7.32 -8.38 2.25
C GLU A 112 -6.45 -7.16 2.62
N LEU A 113 -7.02 -6.21 3.36
CA LEU A 113 -6.29 -5.02 3.76
C LEU A 113 -5.19 -5.34 4.75
N GLU A 114 -5.48 -6.17 5.75
CA GLU A 114 -4.50 -6.58 6.75
C GLU A 114 -3.34 -7.32 6.12
N LEU A 115 -3.61 -8.21 5.17
CA LEU A 115 -2.58 -8.94 4.43
C LEU A 115 -1.70 -8.01 3.61
N ALA A 116 -2.29 -6.99 2.99
CA ALA A 116 -1.55 -6.02 2.19
C ALA A 116 -0.59 -5.18 3.05
N ILE A 117 -1.01 -4.81 4.27
CA ILE A 117 -0.20 -3.97 5.16
C ILE A 117 0.92 -4.79 5.82
N ASN A 118 0.65 -6.02 6.15
CA ASN A 118 1.64 -6.90 6.77
C ASN A 118 2.46 -7.63 5.72
#